data_52e3a08183d9a188718e4baf8019c4e4
#
_entry.id   52e3a08183d9a188718e4baf8019c4e4
#
_cell.length_a   1.000
_cell.length_b   1.000
_cell.length_c   1.000
_cell.angle_alpha   90.00
_cell.angle_beta   90.00
_cell.angle_gamma   90.00
#
_symmetry.space_group_name_H-M   'P 1'
#
loop_
_entity.id
_entity.type
_entity.pdbx_description
1 polymer ?
#
loop_
_entity_poly.entity_id
_entity_poly.type
_entity_poly.pdbx_seq_one_letter_code
_entity_poly.pdbx_strand_id
1 'polypeptide(L)'
;MSKLQWKGSTLLAPVPAALVSCGTLEKPNALTIAWTGITCSDPPMTYISVRPERYSYDIIKESGEFVINLTSGAMARATDFCGVRSGREMDKLAATGLTVEPAKEIAAPVIAQSPLALECRVKQIIPLGSHDMFLAEIVAVDVEERLLDETGKLHLEKAGLMAYSHGEYFAMGKKIGSFGYSVRKKRPKNPMGKRKK
;
A
#
# COMPACT_ATOMS: atom_id res chain seq x y z
N MET A 1 -9.85 21.43 25.40
CA MET A 1 -9.32 20.07 25.46
C MET A 1 -7.86 20.15 25.92
N SER A 2 -7.47 19.43 26.98
CA SER A 2 -6.09 19.33 27.46
C SER A 2 -5.36 18.21 26.71
N LYS A 3 -4.04 18.36 26.49
CA LYS A 3 -3.16 17.34 25.91
C LYS A 3 -2.10 16.99 26.93
N LEU A 4 -1.77 15.70 27.05
CA LEU A 4 -0.62 15.22 27.81
C LEU A 4 0.57 15.09 26.86
N GLN A 5 1.76 15.42 27.36
CA GLN A 5 3.02 15.24 26.63
C GLN A 5 3.60 13.83 26.90
N TRP A 6 3.89 13.08 25.86
CA TRP A 6 4.57 11.80 25.94
C TRP A 6 5.97 11.91 25.33
N LYS A 7 6.82 10.94 25.64
CA LYS A 7 8.13 10.78 24.97
C LYS A 7 7.89 10.49 23.48
N GLY A 8 8.90 10.82 22.64
CA GLY A 8 8.86 10.51 21.21
C GLY A 8 8.54 9.04 20.96
N SER A 9 7.61 8.77 20.04
CA SER A 9 7.10 7.44 19.72
C SER A 9 6.61 7.38 18.26
N THR A 10 6.51 6.17 17.71
CA THR A 10 6.10 5.89 16.33
C THR A 10 4.58 5.84 16.19
N LEU A 11 3.89 6.92 16.59
CA LEU A 11 2.42 7.00 16.63
C LEU A 11 1.79 7.70 15.42
N LEU A 12 2.48 7.75 14.29
CA LEU A 12 1.86 8.22 13.05
C LEU A 12 0.81 7.20 12.59
N ALA A 13 -0.46 7.57 12.70
CA ALA A 13 -1.57 6.70 12.35
C ALA A 13 -2.76 7.52 11.83
N PRO A 14 -3.64 6.95 10.99
CA PRO A 14 -3.53 5.63 10.39
C PRO A 14 -2.48 5.59 9.27
N VAL A 15 -1.91 4.42 9.02
CA VAL A 15 -0.99 4.14 7.91
C VAL A 15 -1.52 2.97 7.07
N PRO A 16 -1.10 2.78 5.81
CA PRO A 16 -1.47 1.60 5.06
C PRO A 16 -0.87 0.36 5.74
N ALA A 17 -1.61 -0.75 5.74
CA ALA A 17 -1.02 -2.06 5.89
C ALA A 17 -0.82 -2.62 4.49
N ALA A 18 0.40 -2.93 4.09
CA ALA A 18 0.68 -3.43 2.75
C ALA A 18 1.45 -4.76 2.81
N LEU A 19 1.21 -5.63 1.85
CA LEU A 19 2.05 -6.79 1.61
C LEU A 19 3.15 -6.41 0.61
N VAL A 20 4.39 -6.56 1.02
CA VAL A 20 5.53 -6.36 0.13
C VAL A 20 6.01 -7.72 -0.35
N SER A 21 5.87 -7.99 -1.64
CA SER A 21 6.41 -9.19 -2.28
C SER A 21 7.80 -8.93 -2.85
N CYS A 22 8.64 -9.95 -2.83
CA CYS A 22 10.02 -9.93 -3.29
C CYS A 22 10.47 -11.33 -3.71
N GLY A 23 11.67 -11.43 -4.26
CA GLY A 23 12.19 -12.66 -4.85
C GLY A 23 11.80 -12.76 -6.32
N THR A 24 11.62 -13.99 -6.81
CA THR A 24 11.18 -14.26 -8.18
C THR A 24 9.85 -15.02 -8.19
N LEU A 25 9.27 -15.21 -9.36
CA LEU A 25 8.03 -15.97 -9.51
C LEU A 25 8.19 -17.44 -9.03
N GLU A 26 9.38 -18.02 -9.21
CA GLU A 26 9.70 -19.40 -8.80
C GLU A 26 10.01 -19.50 -7.30
N LYS A 27 10.49 -18.40 -6.70
CA LYS A 27 10.85 -18.35 -5.28
C LYS A 27 10.34 -17.06 -4.65
N PRO A 28 9.00 -16.90 -4.56
CA PRO A 28 8.40 -15.69 -4.02
C PRO A 28 8.45 -15.65 -2.50
N ASN A 29 8.49 -14.46 -1.95
CA ASN A 29 8.26 -14.24 -0.53
C ASN A 29 7.49 -12.94 -0.33
N ALA A 30 6.77 -12.84 0.80
CA ALA A 30 6.04 -11.64 1.16
C ALA A 30 6.25 -11.28 2.64
N LEU A 31 6.25 -9.99 2.95
CA LEU A 31 6.21 -9.49 4.32
C LEU A 31 5.19 -8.36 4.44
N THR A 32 4.68 -8.14 5.64
CA THR A 32 3.78 -7.02 5.92
C THR A 32 4.57 -5.81 6.37
N ILE A 33 4.27 -4.68 5.76
CA ILE A 33 4.84 -3.38 6.06
C ILE A 33 3.70 -2.39 6.36
N ALA A 34 3.90 -1.59 7.41
CA ALA A 34 3.07 -0.42 7.72
C ALA A 34 3.85 0.90 7.56
N TRP A 35 5.18 0.82 7.49
CA TRP A 35 6.04 1.99 7.35
C TRP A 35 6.46 2.17 5.89
N THR A 36 5.54 2.79 5.14
CA THR A 36 5.65 3.11 3.71
C THR A 36 4.84 4.35 3.39
N GLY A 37 5.16 5.02 2.31
CA GLY A 37 4.45 6.20 1.84
C GLY A 37 5.05 6.76 0.56
N ILE A 38 4.36 7.71 -0.06
CA ILE A 38 4.83 8.42 -1.25
C ILE A 38 5.82 9.52 -0.83
N THR A 39 6.97 9.60 -1.49
CA THR A 39 8.02 10.59 -1.20
C THR A 39 8.18 11.65 -2.29
N CYS A 40 7.86 11.32 -3.55
CA CYS A 40 7.97 12.22 -4.69
C CYS A 40 6.93 11.85 -5.76
N SER A 41 6.48 12.82 -6.54
CA SER A 41 5.50 12.61 -7.61
C SER A 41 6.13 12.62 -9.02
N ASP A 42 7.31 13.23 -9.17
CA ASP A 42 8.03 13.28 -10.43
C ASP A 42 9.55 13.27 -10.18
N PRO A 43 10.25 12.14 -10.40
CA PRO A 43 9.66 10.82 -10.70
C PRO A 43 8.80 10.29 -9.54
N PRO A 44 7.86 9.37 -9.80
CA PRO A 44 7.03 8.80 -8.74
C PRO A 44 7.87 7.90 -7.83
N MET A 45 7.97 8.25 -6.55
CA MET A 45 8.81 7.53 -5.59
C MET A 45 8.07 7.18 -4.32
N THR A 46 8.47 6.07 -3.76
CA THR A 46 7.96 5.50 -2.50
C THR A 46 9.12 4.98 -1.65
N TYR A 47 8.82 4.53 -0.45
CA TYR A 47 9.77 3.84 0.42
C TYR A 47 9.09 2.71 1.18
N ILE A 48 9.89 1.76 1.63
CA ILE A 48 9.56 0.82 2.69
C ILE A 48 10.67 0.84 3.73
N SER A 49 10.32 0.75 5.03
CA SER A 49 11.31 0.59 6.09
C SER A 49 11.29 -0.86 6.60
N VAL A 50 12.41 -1.54 6.49
CA VAL A 50 12.55 -2.96 6.78
C VAL A 50 13.65 -3.18 7.82
N ARG A 51 13.38 -4.03 8.80
CA ARG A 51 14.43 -4.44 9.76
C ARG A 51 15.41 -5.41 9.09
N PRO A 52 16.73 -5.26 9.30
CA PRO A 52 17.75 -6.15 8.70
C PRO A 52 17.56 -7.63 9.03
N GLU A 53 16.98 -7.97 10.17
CA GLU A 53 16.73 -9.36 10.57
C GLU A 53 15.54 -10.03 9.82
N ARG A 54 14.73 -9.27 9.08
CA ARG A 54 13.64 -9.84 8.28
C ARG A 54 14.18 -10.62 7.09
N TYR A 55 13.60 -11.79 6.84
CA TYR A 55 14.00 -12.65 5.72
C TYR A 55 13.95 -11.95 4.36
N SER A 56 12.98 -11.08 4.15
CA SER A 56 12.84 -10.30 2.91
C SER A 56 13.91 -9.22 2.73
N TYR A 57 14.62 -8.82 3.80
CA TYR A 57 15.59 -7.75 3.74
C TYR A 57 16.72 -8.02 2.73
N ASP A 58 17.39 -9.17 2.87
CA ASP A 58 18.49 -9.54 1.99
C ASP A 58 18.00 -9.77 0.55
N ILE A 59 16.82 -10.39 0.39
CA ILE A 59 16.21 -10.63 -0.92
C ILE A 59 16.00 -9.30 -1.66
N ILE A 60 15.42 -8.29 -0.99
CA ILE A 60 15.17 -6.97 -1.59
C ILE A 60 16.49 -6.22 -1.83
N LYS A 61 17.44 -6.32 -0.90
CA LYS A 61 18.74 -5.67 -1.03
C LYS A 61 19.56 -6.22 -2.20
N GLU A 62 19.52 -7.52 -2.42
CA GLU A 62 20.25 -8.21 -3.50
C GLU A 62 19.59 -7.96 -4.86
N SER A 63 18.26 -8.08 -4.96
CA SER A 63 17.52 -7.89 -6.22
C SER A 63 17.39 -6.41 -6.61
N GLY A 64 17.34 -5.51 -5.63
CA GLY A 64 17.00 -4.12 -5.87
C GLY A 64 15.53 -3.89 -6.24
N GLU A 65 14.65 -4.89 -6.05
CA GLU A 65 13.27 -4.86 -6.53
C GLU A 65 12.29 -5.39 -5.48
N PHE A 66 11.09 -4.82 -5.46
CA PHE A 66 9.96 -5.29 -4.66
C PHE A 66 8.64 -4.75 -5.20
N VAL A 67 7.53 -5.35 -4.81
CA VAL A 67 6.18 -4.85 -5.10
C VAL A 67 5.46 -4.49 -3.82
N ILE A 68 4.86 -3.30 -3.75
CA ILE A 68 3.93 -2.92 -2.68
C ILE A 68 2.53 -3.28 -3.13
N ASN A 69 1.95 -4.31 -2.53
CA ASN A 69 0.60 -4.76 -2.79
C ASN A 69 -0.35 -4.16 -1.75
N LEU A 70 -1.27 -3.30 -2.16
CA LEU A 70 -2.30 -2.75 -1.28
C LEU A 70 -3.24 -3.88 -0.82
N THR A 71 -3.67 -3.81 0.42
CA THR A 71 -4.47 -4.87 1.02
C THR A 71 -5.89 -4.41 1.30
N SER A 72 -6.84 -5.29 1.02
CA SER A 72 -8.25 -5.13 1.38
C SER A 72 -8.59 -5.79 2.71
N GLY A 73 -9.75 -5.47 3.28
CA GLY A 73 -10.25 -6.12 4.49
C GLY A 73 -10.37 -7.65 4.36
N ALA A 74 -10.62 -8.16 3.15
CA ALA A 74 -10.62 -9.61 2.89
C ALA A 74 -9.24 -10.25 3.07
N MET A 75 -8.17 -9.49 2.89
CA MET A 75 -6.79 -9.95 3.04
C MET A 75 -6.23 -9.76 4.47
N ALA A 76 -7.02 -9.22 5.42
CA ALA A 76 -6.54 -8.84 6.74
C ALA A 76 -5.81 -9.98 7.48
N ARG A 77 -6.38 -11.20 7.47
CA ARG A 77 -5.74 -12.37 8.09
C ARG A 77 -4.41 -12.74 7.45
N ALA A 78 -4.32 -12.73 6.13
CA ALA A 78 -3.09 -13.02 5.41
C ALA A 78 -2.03 -11.93 5.64
N THR A 79 -2.47 -10.67 5.68
CA THR A 79 -1.61 -9.53 5.98
C THR A 79 -1.00 -9.64 7.38
N ASP A 80 -1.81 -9.90 8.39
CA ASP A 80 -1.32 -10.12 9.77
C ASP A 80 -0.34 -11.27 9.83
N PHE A 81 -0.71 -12.43 9.27
CA PHE A 81 0.13 -13.63 9.25
C PHE A 81 1.50 -13.37 8.61
N CYS A 82 1.56 -12.72 7.47
CA CYS A 82 2.82 -12.38 6.78
C CYS A 82 3.68 -11.37 7.57
N GLY A 83 3.09 -10.58 8.45
CA GLY A 83 3.80 -9.68 9.36
C GLY A 83 4.46 -10.38 10.55
N VAL A 84 3.83 -11.47 11.04
CA VAL A 84 4.26 -12.21 12.25
C VAL A 84 5.20 -13.36 11.91
N ARG A 85 4.91 -14.14 10.84
CA ARG A 85 5.68 -15.32 10.47
C ARG A 85 6.87 -15.00 9.56
N SER A 86 7.90 -15.85 9.62
CA SER A 86 9.11 -15.72 8.80
C SER A 86 9.07 -16.66 7.59
N GLY A 87 9.48 -16.15 6.42
CA GLY A 87 9.70 -16.98 5.22
C GLY A 87 10.90 -17.93 5.33
N ARG A 88 11.74 -17.80 6.38
CA ARG A 88 12.78 -18.79 6.70
C ARG A 88 12.19 -20.10 7.24
N GLU A 89 11.03 -20.04 7.85
CA GLU A 89 10.41 -21.17 8.56
C GLU A 89 9.35 -21.87 7.71
N MET A 90 8.71 -21.14 6.79
CA MET A 90 7.58 -21.66 6.04
C MET A 90 7.25 -20.84 4.79
N ASP A 91 6.57 -21.48 3.85
CA ASP A 91 5.93 -20.76 2.74
C ASP A 91 4.67 -20.05 3.24
N LYS A 92 4.78 -18.74 3.39
CA LYS A 92 3.68 -17.90 3.89
C LYS A 92 2.58 -17.70 2.86
N LEU A 93 2.91 -17.69 1.57
CA LEU A 93 1.93 -17.55 0.49
C LEU A 93 1.01 -18.77 0.45
N ALA A 94 1.60 -19.97 0.42
CA ALA A 94 0.83 -21.20 0.50
C ALA A 94 -0.02 -21.31 1.78
N ALA A 95 0.56 -20.95 2.94
CA ALA A 95 -0.15 -21.00 4.23
C ALA A 95 -1.33 -20.03 4.34
N THR A 96 -1.34 -18.96 3.55
CA THR A 96 -2.40 -17.94 3.55
C THR A 96 -3.33 -18.03 2.35
N GLY A 97 -3.04 -18.91 1.39
CA GLY A 97 -3.80 -19.03 0.13
C GLY A 97 -3.58 -17.84 -0.81
N LEU A 98 -2.52 -17.06 -0.59
CA LEU A 98 -2.13 -16.00 -1.53
C LEU A 98 -1.41 -16.64 -2.73
N THR A 99 -1.70 -16.13 -3.91
CA THR A 99 -1.06 -16.51 -5.16
C THR A 99 -0.30 -15.34 -5.74
N VAL A 100 0.70 -15.62 -6.56
CA VAL A 100 1.51 -14.59 -7.22
C VAL A 100 1.38 -14.69 -8.73
N GLU A 101 1.54 -13.54 -9.37
CA GLU A 101 1.56 -13.35 -10.81
C GLU A 101 2.84 -12.61 -11.21
N PRO A 102 3.32 -12.77 -12.47
CA PRO A 102 4.46 -12.03 -12.93
C PRO A 102 4.18 -10.53 -12.97
N ALA A 103 5.10 -9.74 -12.45
CA ALA A 103 5.15 -8.29 -12.69
C ALA A 103 5.53 -8.00 -14.15
N LYS A 104 5.33 -6.76 -14.61
CA LYS A 104 5.60 -6.37 -16.00
C LYS A 104 7.00 -5.79 -16.19
N GLU A 105 7.48 -5.02 -15.21
CA GLU A 105 8.71 -4.24 -15.30
C GLU A 105 9.86 -4.76 -14.44
N ILE A 106 9.56 -5.66 -13.49
CA ILE A 106 10.52 -6.19 -12.53
C ILE A 106 10.37 -7.71 -12.34
N ALA A 107 11.36 -8.35 -11.71
CA ALA A 107 11.32 -9.79 -11.43
C ALA A 107 10.52 -10.15 -10.17
N ALA A 108 10.39 -9.21 -9.22
CA ALA A 108 9.60 -9.45 -8.01
C ALA A 108 8.10 -9.59 -8.35
N PRO A 109 7.41 -10.64 -7.88
CA PRO A 109 6.05 -10.96 -8.32
C PRO A 109 4.99 -10.08 -7.64
N VAL A 110 3.86 -9.90 -8.31
CA VAL A 110 2.64 -9.27 -7.79
C VAL A 110 1.80 -10.30 -7.03
N ILE A 111 1.14 -9.90 -5.94
CA ILE A 111 0.14 -10.74 -5.26
C ILE A 111 -1.21 -10.59 -5.98
N ALA A 112 -1.72 -11.67 -6.57
CA ALA A 112 -2.91 -11.68 -7.42
C ALA A 112 -4.18 -11.16 -6.73
N GLN A 113 -4.30 -11.31 -5.41
CA GLN A 113 -5.45 -10.83 -4.64
C GLN A 113 -5.38 -9.34 -4.29
N SER A 114 -4.27 -8.66 -4.60
CA SER A 114 -4.13 -7.24 -4.34
C SER A 114 -4.95 -6.41 -5.34
N PRO A 115 -5.78 -5.48 -4.88
CA PRO A 115 -6.56 -4.64 -5.79
C PRO A 115 -5.73 -3.61 -6.55
N LEU A 116 -4.55 -3.28 -6.04
CA LEU A 116 -3.58 -2.39 -6.66
C LEU A 116 -2.18 -2.71 -6.15
N ALA A 117 -1.22 -2.82 -7.06
CA ALA A 117 0.16 -3.07 -6.74
C ALA A 117 1.09 -2.03 -7.38
N LEU A 118 2.19 -1.72 -6.69
CA LEU A 118 3.22 -0.78 -7.14
C LEU A 118 4.51 -1.56 -7.35
N GLU A 119 4.95 -1.69 -8.59
CA GLU A 119 6.24 -2.28 -8.93
C GLU A 119 7.35 -1.26 -8.66
N CYS A 120 8.32 -1.63 -7.84
CA CYS A 120 9.30 -0.71 -7.30
C CYS A 120 10.73 -1.16 -7.57
N ARG A 121 11.57 -0.21 -8.01
CA ARG A 121 13.03 -0.40 -8.18
C ARG A 121 13.79 0.49 -7.19
N VAL A 122 14.57 -0.14 -6.32
CA VAL A 122 15.35 0.54 -5.27
C VAL A 122 16.37 1.49 -5.89
N LYS A 123 16.40 2.72 -5.42
CA LYS A 123 17.39 3.74 -5.79
C LYS A 123 18.43 3.94 -4.69
N GLN A 124 18.02 3.82 -3.45
CA GLN A 124 18.89 4.06 -2.31
C GLN A 124 18.44 3.26 -1.09
N ILE A 125 19.37 2.77 -0.30
CA ILE A 125 19.12 2.19 1.01
C ILE A 125 19.74 3.11 2.04
N ILE A 126 18.92 3.58 3.00
CA ILE A 126 19.31 4.55 4.03
C ILE A 126 19.21 3.88 5.41
N PRO A 127 20.33 3.60 6.08
CA PRO A 127 20.32 3.08 7.45
C PRO A 127 19.76 4.10 8.44
N LEU A 128 18.78 3.69 9.25
CA LEU A 128 18.09 4.55 10.22
C LEU A 128 18.16 3.99 11.66
N GLY A 129 19.03 3.03 11.92
CA GLY A 129 19.15 2.35 13.23
C GLY A 129 18.43 1.00 13.24
N SER A 130 17.23 0.88 13.82
CA SER A 130 16.50 -0.40 13.85
C SER A 130 15.92 -0.85 12.51
N HIS A 131 15.82 0.03 11.55
CA HIS A 131 15.30 -0.22 10.19
C HIS A 131 16.19 0.47 9.17
N ASP A 132 16.29 -0.11 8.00
CA ASP A 132 16.81 0.57 6.83
C ASP A 132 15.63 0.96 5.93
N MET A 133 15.68 2.18 5.38
CA MET A 133 14.69 2.69 4.44
C MET A 133 15.15 2.38 3.01
N PHE A 134 14.38 1.59 2.29
CA PHE A 134 14.55 1.34 0.86
C PHE A 134 13.75 2.39 0.10
N LEU A 135 14.43 3.43 -0.37
CA LEU A 135 13.85 4.45 -1.25
C LEU A 135 13.82 3.92 -2.68
N ALA A 136 12.66 3.91 -3.31
CA ALA A 136 12.43 3.29 -4.60
C ALA A 136 11.61 4.15 -5.55
N GLU A 137 11.87 4.01 -6.84
CA GLU A 137 11.03 4.52 -7.92
C GLU A 137 9.90 3.53 -8.19
N ILE A 138 8.68 4.03 -8.36
CA ILE A 138 7.53 3.26 -8.82
C ILE A 138 7.61 3.19 -10.34
N VAL A 139 7.96 2.03 -10.88
CA VAL A 139 8.18 1.84 -12.32
C VAL A 139 6.92 1.39 -13.07
N ALA A 140 5.96 0.76 -12.37
CA ALA A 140 4.64 0.40 -12.90
C ALA A 140 3.60 0.34 -11.78
N VAL A 141 2.33 0.40 -12.16
CA VAL A 141 1.17 0.25 -11.28
C VAL A 141 0.21 -0.75 -11.90
N ASP A 142 -0.03 -1.86 -11.22
CA ASP A 142 -1.04 -2.84 -11.59
C ASP A 142 -2.34 -2.54 -10.87
N VAL A 143 -3.43 -2.52 -11.61
CA VAL A 143 -4.75 -2.17 -11.08
C VAL A 143 -5.74 -3.25 -11.48
N GLU A 144 -6.53 -3.71 -10.54
CA GLU A 144 -7.63 -4.62 -10.80
C GLU A 144 -8.68 -3.95 -11.70
N GLU A 145 -8.99 -4.57 -12.86
CA GLU A 145 -9.82 -3.98 -13.91
C GLU A 145 -11.20 -3.51 -13.40
N ARG A 146 -11.82 -4.26 -12.46
CA ARG A 146 -13.11 -3.86 -11.85
C ARG A 146 -13.10 -2.51 -11.11
N LEU A 147 -11.92 -1.98 -10.82
CA LEU A 147 -11.75 -0.66 -10.18
C LEU A 147 -11.77 0.49 -11.19
N LEU A 148 -11.74 0.19 -12.47
CA LEU A 148 -11.85 1.18 -13.53
C LEU A 148 -13.31 1.28 -14.01
N ASP A 149 -13.76 2.50 -14.34
CA ASP A 149 -15.01 2.68 -15.05
C ASP A 149 -14.79 2.67 -16.58
N GLU A 150 -15.88 2.76 -17.34
CA GLU A 150 -15.87 2.76 -18.82
C GLU A 150 -15.00 3.87 -19.44
N THR A 151 -14.65 4.91 -18.66
CA THR A 151 -13.79 6.00 -19.09
C THR A 151 -12.32 5.79 -18.71
N GLY A 152 -11.98 4.67 -18.05
CA GLY A 152 -10.67 4.35 -17.52
C GLY A 152 -10.34 5.07 -16.20
N LYS A 153 -11.32 5.68 -15.55
CA LYS A 153 -11.12 6.35 -14.26
C LYS A 153 -11.08 5.35 -13.13
N LEU A 154 -10.04 5.47 -12.29
CA LEU A 154 -9.84 4.64 -11.10
C LEU A 154 -10.83 5.01 -9.97
N HIS A 155 -11.49 3.99 -9.43
CA HIS A 155 -12.38 4.03 -8.28
C HIS A 155 -11.80 3.26 -7.09
N LEU A 156 -10.71 3.77 -6.53
CA LEU A 156 -9.96 3.10 -5.46
C LEU A 156 -10.81 2.92 -4.18
N GLU A 157 -11.85 3.72 -3.99
CA GLU A 157 -12.82 3.58 -2.90
C GLU A 157 -13.60 2.25 -2.95
N LYS A 158 -13.63 1.58 -4.11
CA LYS A 158 -14.27 0.26 -4.29
C LYS A 158 -13.35 -0.90 -3.94
N ALA A 159 -12.07 -0.65 -3.71
CA ALA A 159 -11.08 -1.68 -3.42
C ALA A 159 -11.22 -2.30 -2.02
N GLY A 160 -12.01 -1.68 -1.14
CA GLY A 160 -12.19 -2.16 0.23
C GLY A 160 -10.89 -2.13 1.05
N LEU A 161 -10.03 -1.15 0.79
CA LEU A 161 -8.72 -1.03 1.45
C LEU A 161 -8.86 -0.95 2.96
N MET A 162 -7.83 -1.42 3.66
CA MET A 162 -7.72 -1.31 5.11
C MET A 162 -6.55 -0.42 5.52
N ALA A 163 -6.64 0.09 6.74
CA ALA A 163 -5.61 0.88 7.40
C ALA A 163 -5.13 0.18 8.67
N TYR A 164 -3.89 0.45 9.06
CA TYR A 164 -3.31 0.03 10.33
C TYR A 164 -3.19 1.23 11.28
N SER A 165 -3.63 1.06 12.50
CA SER A 165 -3.55 2.08 13.53
C SER A 165 -3.25 1.46 14.88
N HIS A 166 -2.09 1.73 15.42
CA HIS A 166 -1.69 1.39 16.77
C HIS A 166 -1.95 -0.08 17.17
N GLY A 167 -1.51 -1.03 16.31
CA GLY A 167 -1.64 -2.46 16.58
C GLY A 167 -2.93 -3.10 16.04
N GLU A 168 -3.81 -2.34 15.42
CA GLU A 168 -5.12 -2.81 14.95
C GLU A 168 -5.35 -2.50 13.47
N TYR A 169 -6.19 -3.30 12.82
CA TYR A 169 -6.59 -3.12 11.42
C TYR A 169 -8.01 -2.57 11.33
N PHE A 170 -8.21 -1.58 10.47
CA PHE A 170 -9.49 -0.90 10.29
C PHE A 170 -9.90 -0.88 8.82
N ALA A 171 -11.17 -1.12 8.54
CA ALA A 171 -11.74 -0.86 7.22
C ALA A 171 -11.85 0.65 6.98
N MET A 172 -11.64 1.08 5.75
CA MET A 172 -11.91 2.45 5.34
C MET A 172 -13.40 2.76 5.47
N GLY A 173 -13.73 3.86 6.13
CA GLY A 173 -15.11 4.30 6.34
C GLY A 173 -15.71 5.05 5.14
N LYS A 174 -16.86 5.72 5.37
CA LYS A 174 -17.54 6.52 4.34
C LYS A 174 -16.67 7.70 3.88
N LYS A 175 -16.72 7.99 2.59
CA LYS A 175 -16.09 9.17 2.00
C LYS A 175 -16.57 10.46 2.69
N ILE A 176 -15.65 11.26 3.20
CA ILE A 176 -15.94 12.53 3.88
C ILE A 176 -16.01 13.68 2.87
N GLY A 177 -15.18 13.66 1.83
CA GLY A 177 -15.09 14.71 0.83
C GLY A 177 -14.19 14.33 -0.34
N SER A 178 -13.97 15.23 -1.26
CA SER A 178 -12.99 15.12 -2.33
C SER A 178 -11.98 16.26 -2.22
N PHE A 179 -10.76 16.05 -2.75
CA PHE A 179 -9.75 17.11 -2.75
C PHE A 179 -10.32 18.44 -3.25
N GLY A 180 -10.09 19.51 -2.51
CA GLY A 180 -10.59 20.85 -2.81
C GLY A 180 -12.07 21.11 -2.47
N TYR A 181 -12.79 20.17 -1.84
CA TYR A 181 -14.21 20.36 -1.52
C TYR A 181 -14.47 21.54 -0.58
N SER A 182 -13.54 21.85 0.32
CA SER A 182 -13.67 22.94 1.31
C SER A 182 -13.65 24.33 0.70
N VAL A 183 -13.02 24.51 -0.46
CA VAL A 183 -12.90 25.80 -1.16
C VAL A 183 -13.76 25.88 -2.43
N ARG A 184 -14.54 24.84 -2.70
CA ARG A 184 -15.40 24.78 -3.89
C ARG A 184 -16.57 25.75 -3.75
N LYS A 185 -16.67 26.76 -4.63
CA LYS A 185 -17.82 27.68 -4.67
C LYS A 185 -19.12 26.89 -4.86
N LYS A 186 -20.13 27.14 -4.02
CA LYS A 186 -21.48 26.59 -4.24
C LYS A 186 -21.99 27.05 -5.60
N ARG A 187 -22.32 26.12 -6.51
CA ARG A 187 -23.03 26.51 -7.73
C ARG A 187 -24.31 27.23 -7.33
N PRO A 188 -24.64 28.41 -7.88
CA PRO A 188 -25.92 29.07 -7.61
C PRO A 188 -27.02 28.09 -7.98
N LYS A 189 -27.97 27.87 -7.08
CA LYS A 189 -29.19 27.12 -7.40
C LYS A 189 -29.86 27.88 -8.55
N ASN A 190 -29.97 27.24 -9.72
CA ASN A 190 -30.73 27.80 -10.83
C ASN A 190 -32.15 28.04 -10.32
N PRO A 191 -32.68 29.27 -10.27
CA PRO A 191 -34.08 29.46 -9.92
C PRO A 191 -34.91 28.77 -11.00
N MET A 192 -35.76 27.83 -10.57
CA MET A 192 -36.70 27.12 -11.46
C MET A 192 -37.33 28.08 -12.44
N GLY A 193 -37.24 27.75 -13.71
CA GLY A 193 -37.85 28.52 -14.78
C GLY A 193 -39.33 28.83 -14.48
N LYS A 194 -39.64 30.11 -14.47
CA LYS A 194 -41.05 30.55 -14.55
C LYS A 194 -41.70 29.92 -15.79
N ARG A 195 -42.58 28.95 -15.58
CA ARG A 195 -43.49 28.53 -16.62
C ARG A 195 -44.23 29.78 -17.15
N LYS A 196 -43.94 30.19 -18.38
CA LYS A 196 -44.80 31.12 -19.10
C LYS A 196 -46.12 30.38 -19.39
N LYS A 197 -47.22 30.99 -18.92
CA LYS A 197 -48.56 30.64 -19.34
C LYS A 197 -48.76 31.04 -20.80
#